data_033541376dbdaa6d64ff08186be66d0a
#
_entry.id   033541376dbdaa6d64ff08186be66d0a
#
_cell.length_a   1.000
_cell.length_b   1.000
_cell.length_c   1.000
_cell.angle_alpha   90.00
_cell.angle_beta   90.00
_cell.angle_gamma   90.00
#
_symmetry.space_group_name_H-M   'P 1'
#
loop_
_entity.id
_entity.type
_entity.pdbx_description
1 polymer ?
#
loop_
_entity_poly.entity_id
_entity_poly.type
_entity_poly.pdbx_seq_one_letter_code
_entity_poly.pdbx_strand_id
1 'polypeptide(L)'
;MFQSRTHTCNELRMENVGEKVKIVGWMENVREVGSNFAFVVVRDFYGTTQVVVENAEMMSVVKSINKESTISVEGVVRERASKNPKLPTGDIEVVPEKIEVLGKCRYNELPFEINRSREADETQRLKYRYLDLRNPAVKQNIILRCNVIAALRQAMMEHGFLEITTPILTASSPEGARDYLVPARKHPGKFYALPQAPQQFKQLLMTAGFDRYFQIAPCFRDEDARGDRSPGEFYQLDMEMAFATQDDVFAVLEDVLPPIFAKYGTYNIASSAPFKRIPYLEAIEKYGSDKPDLRIDLVVEDITALVQGTEFGPFAPGNTVKAIVVTDCDMTRKNIDKLCADVEVQAGTKPFWFKVDEKGELAGGVAKFLADRKDSIVSALDLKPGCLVGVAAGDKGTAQKTAGVMRKMLGAAVPGHMDKERYEFCWIVDFPMYEIGEESGELEFCHNPFSMPSGGLDVLLKAERGEIDPLTITADQYDLVCNGVELSSGAVRNHDPEIMIKAFEMVRLGEEDVKKKFPAMYNAFCYGAPPHAGIAPGVDRMVMLLSGEESIREVIAFPMNKNAQDIMMGAPSTVEQKQLDELHIALVGELEDK
;
A
#
# COMPACT_ATOMS: atom_id res chain seq x y z
N MET A 1 -8.15 11.68 -37.20
CA MET A 1 -7.11 12.67 -36.96
C MET A 1 -7.76 13.87 -36.26
N PHE A 2 -7.21 14.32 -35.14
CA PHE A 2 -7.81 15.44 -34.39
C PHE A 2 -7.56 16.73 -35.14
N GLN A 3 -8.59 17.57 -35.30
CA GLN A 3 -8.45 18.89 -36.00
C GLN A 3 -7.53 19.88 -35.25
N SER A 4 -7.32 19.64 -33.93
CA SER A 4 -6.53 20.52 -33.08
C SER A 4 -5.01 20.37 -33.27
N ARG A 5 -4.53 19.23 -33.72
CA ARG A 5 -3.10 18.92 -33.94
C ARG A 5 -2.93 17.85 -35.01
N THR A 6 -1.81 17.88 -35.72
CA THR A 6 -1.43 16.82 -36.67
C THR A 6 -0.59 15.74 -35.98
N HIS A 7 0.28 16.16 -35.04
CA HIS A 7 1.21 15.29 -34.32
C HIS A 7 1.24 15.64 -32.83
N THR A 8 1.56 14.68 -31.98
CA THR A 8 1.93 14.92 -30.58
C THR A 8 3.37 15.42 -30.46
N CYS A 9 3.71 15.99 -29.31
CA CYS A 9 5.07 16.50 -29.07
C CYS A 9 6.16 15.43 -28.97
N ASN A 10 5.85 14.15 -29.16
CA ASN A 10 6.82 13.06 -29.15
C ASN A 10 6.82 12.19 -30.43
N GLU A 11 5.99 12.51 -31.41
CA GLU A 11 5.87 11.69 -32.62
C GLU A 11 6.88 12.07 -33.71
N LEU A 12 7.31 13.33 -33.77
CA LEU A 12 8.16 13.83 -34.85
C LEU A 12 9.56 13.21 -34.85
N ARG A 13 10.02 12.82 -36.06
CA ARG A 13 11.32 12.20 -36.30
C ARG A 13 11.95 12.80 -37.58
N MET A 14 13.15 12.33 -37.94
CA MET A 14 13.86 12.76 -39.15
C MET A 14 13.08 12.54 -40.46
N GLU A 15 12.20 11.55 -40.50
CA GLU A 15 11.31 11.27 -41.64
C GLU A 15 10.28 12.36 -41.88
N ASN A 16 9.96 13.15 -40.84
CA ASN A 16 9.02 14.28 -40.96
C ASN A 16 9.68 15.60 -41.40
N VAL A 17 11.01 15.61 -41.64
CA VAL A 17 11.70 16.83 -42.07
C VAL A 17 11.12 17.35 -43.40
N GLY A 18 10.75 18.64 -43.43
CA GLY A 18 10.07 19.27 -44.54
C GLY A 18 8.54 19.22 -44.45
N GLU A 19 7.96 18.45 -43.56
CA GLU A 19 6.50 18.41 -43.36
C GLU A 19 6.01 19.63 -42.60
N LYS A 20 4.83 20.11 -43.01
CA LYS A 20 4.07 21.11 -42.26
C LYS A 20 3.24 20.43 -41.17
N VAL A 21 3.49 20.80 -39.93
CA VAL A 21 2.88 20.19 -38.76
C VAL A 21 2.19 21.20 -37.86
N LYS A 22 1.25 20.72 -37.07
CA LYS A 22 0.62 21.46 -35.97
C LYS A 22 0.77 20.67 -34.69
N ILE A 23 1.48 21.23 -33.72
CA ILE A 23 1.63 20.69 -32.37
C ILE A 23 0.98 21.61 -31.34
N VAL A 24 0.48 21.07 -30.25
CA VAL A 24 -0.17 21.81 -29.15
C VAL A 24 0.36 21.32 -27.82
N GLY A 25 0.60 22.22 -26.88
CA GLY A 25 1.11 21.86 -25.56
C GLY A 25 1.39 23.07 -24.69
N TRP A 26 2.02 22.80 -23.56
CA TRP A 26 2.51 23.83 -22.66
C TRP A 26 3.89 24.31 -23.07
N MET A 27 4.10 25.61 -23.01
CA MET A 27 5.41 26.25 -23.16
C MET A 27 6.23 26.00 -21.89
N GLU A 28 6.96 24.87 -21.86
CA GLU A 28 7.69 24.43 -20.69
C GLU A 28 8.91 25.28 -20.37
N ASN A 29 9.67 25.62 -21.40
CA ASN A 29 10.89 26.41 -21.24
C ASN A 29 11.14 27.30 -22.48
N VAL A 30 11.75 28.44 -22.24
CA VAL A 30 12.21 29.37 -23.27
C VAL A 30 13.66 29.73 -22.98
N ARG A 31 14.51 29.54 -23.97
CA ARG A 31 15.92 29.99 -23.93
C ARG A 31 16.12 31.03 -25.01
N GLU A 32 16.14 32.30 -24.63
CA GLU A 32 16.47 33.42 -25.52
C GLU A 32 17.99 33.41 -25.79
N VAL A 33 18.37 33.55 -27.07
CA VAL A 33 19.76 33.62 -27.53
C VAL A 33 20.05 34.97 -28.15
N GLY A 34 19.04 35.68 -28.60
CA GLY A 34 19.14 37.00 -29.19
C GLY A 34 17.78 37.73 -29.19
N SER A 35 17.75 38.96 -29.70
CA SER A 35 16.55 39.80 -29.70
C SER A 35 15.34 39.13 -30.41
N ASN A 36 15.63 38.36 -31.47
CA ASN A 36 14.62 37.72 -32.32
C ASN A 36 14.85 36.20 -32.46
N PHE A 37 15.64 35.60 -31.56
CA PHE A 37 15.99 34.19 -31.63
C PHE A 37 15.85 33.52 -30.28
N ALA A 38 15.03 32.46 -30.24
CA ALA A 38 14.82 31.67 -29.03
C ALA A 38 14.53 30.20 -29.35
N PHE A 39 14.91 29.33 -28.39
CA PHE A 39 14.46 27.94 -28.34
C PHE A 39 13.33 27.82 -27.34
N VAL A 40 12.19 27.29 -27.79
CA VAL A 40 10.99 27.06 -27.00
C VAL A 40 10.76 25.56 -26.93
N VAL A 41 10.62 25.01 -25.72
CA VAL A 41 10.23 23.63 -25.52
C VAL A 41 8.72 23.59 -25.33
N VAL A 42 8.04 22.86 -26.21
CA VAL A 42 6.59 22.59 -26.11
C VAL A 42 6.41 21.15 -25.59
N ARG A 43 5.65 21.00 -24.52
CA ARG A 43 5.36 19.73 -23.86
C ARG A 43 3.88 19.42 -23.96
N ASP A 44 3.54 18.18 -24.28
CA ASP A 44 2.20 17.63 -24.12
C ASP A 44 2.21 16.38 -23.20
N PHE A 45 1.16 15.58 -23.25
CA PHE A 45 1.09 14.31 -22.50
C PHE A 45 2.17 13.32 -22.93
N TYR A 46 2.53 13.29 -24.22
CA TYR A 46 3.39 12.28 -24.85
C TYR A 46 4.87 12.62 -24.74
N GLY A 47 5.24 13.88 -24.64
CA GLY A 47 6.63 14.30 -24.53
C GLY A 47 6.86 15.76 -24.90
N THR A 48 8.04 16.04 -25.46
CA THR A 48 8.49 17.41 -25.76
C THR A 48 9.00 17.51 -27.20
N THR A 49 8.81 18.70 -27.78
CA THR A 49 9.40 19.09 -29.08
C THR A 49 10.00 20.49 -28.98
N GLN A 50 11.20 20.67 -29.54
CA GLN A 50 11.81 21.99 -29.65
C GLN A 50 11.20 22.76 -30.81
N VAL A 51 10.85 24.00 -30.53
CA VAL A 51 10.43 25.00 -31.53
C VAL A 51 11.49 26.09 -31.58
N VAL A 52 11.91 26.49 -32.78
CA VAL A 52 12.93 27.51 -32.98
C VAL A 52 12.31 28.76 -33.52
N VAL A 53 12.25 29.78 -32.71
CA VAL A 53 11.75 31.10 -33.08
C VAL A 53 12.87 31.93 -33.68
N GLU A 54 12.73 32.38 -34.95
CA GLU A 54 13.77 33.09 -35.73
C GLU A 54 13.33 34.45 -36.21
N ASN A 55 12.16 34.98 -35.81
CA ASN A 55 11.66 36.25 -36.24
C ASN A 55 11.00 37.05 -35.11
N ALA A 56 10.88 38.37 -35.32
CA ALA A 56 10.39 39.30 -34.32
C ALA A 56 8.90 39.09 -33.97
N GLU A 57 8.07 38.68 -34.92
CA GLU A 57 6.63 38.46 -34.70
C GLU A 57 6.38 37.33 -33.74
N MET A 58 6.94 36.13 -34.01
CA MET A 58 6.82 34.98 -33.14
C MET A 58 7.51 35.21 -31.78
N MET A 59 8.63 35.93 -31.76
CA MET A 59 9.32 36.32 -30.55
C MET A 59 8.47 37.22 -29.65
N SER A 60 7.71 38.17 -30.26
CA SER A 60 6.76 39.01 -29.54
C SER A 60 5.67 38.19 -28.84
N VAL A 61 5.14 37.15 -29.50
CA VAL A 61 4.17 36.23 -28.90
C VAL A 61 4.78 35.49 -27.70
N VAL A 62 5.96 34.88 -27.87
CA VAL A 62 6.64 34.14 -26.80
C VAL A 62 6.95 35.02 -25.59
N LYS A 63 7.40 36.27 -25.81
CA LYS A 63 7.67 37.23 -24.73
C LYS A 63 6.42 37.77 -24.02
N SER A 64 5.25 37.65 -24.65
CA SER A 64 3.99 38.16 -24.08
C SER A 64 3.33 37.21 -23.09
N ILE A 65 3.86 36.00 -22.93
CA ILE A 65 3.30 34.91 -22.09
C ILE A 65 4.33 34.33 -21.16
N ASN A 66 3.86 33.78 -20.04
CA ASN A 66 4.69 33.12 -19.07
C ASN A 66 4.87 31.61 -19.38
N LYS A 67 5.89 30.98 -18.79
CA LYS A 67 6.03 29.53 -18.78
C LYS A 67 4.71 28.89 -18.37
N GLU A 68 4.49 27.67 -18.85
CA GLU A 68 3.27 26.88 -18.60
C GLU A 68 1.99 27.51 -19.26
N SER A 69 2.12 28.51 -20.12
CA SER A 69 1.03 28.89 -21.04
C SER A 69 0.85 27.77 -22.08
N THR A 70 -0.41 27.50 -22.47
CA THR A 70 -0.70 26.55 -23.56
C THR A 70 -0.68 27.29 -24.91
N ILE A 71 0.01 26.70 -25.87
CA ILE A 71 0.19 27.24 -27.21
C ILE A 71 -0.09 26.19 -28.29
N SER A 72 -0.50 26.68 -29.46
CA SER A 72 -0.54 25.93 -30.71
C SER A 72 0.55 26.47 -31.62
N VAL A 73 1.35 25.57 -32.17
CA VAL A 73 2.44 25.91 -33.10
C VAL A 73 2.19 25.23 -34.44
N GLU A 74 2.00 26.00 -35.47
CA GLU A 74 1.98 25.55 -36.87
C GLU A 74 3.30 25.93 -37.52
N GLY A 75 4.00 24.97 -38.14
CA GLY A 75 5.32 25.21 -38.71
C GLY A 75 5.86 24.00 -39.47
N VAL A 76 7.10 24.13 -39.92
CA VAL A 76 7.79 23.11 -40.71
C VAL A 76 8.84 22.40 -39.86
N VAL A 77 8.88 21.09 -39.94
CA VAL A 77 9.89 20.27 -39.27
C VAL A 77 11.23 20.43 -39.96
N ARG A 78 12.28 20.69 -39.18
CA ARG A 78 13.67 20.85 -39.67
C ARG A 78 14.60 19.95 -38.82
N GLU A 79 15.70 19.49 -39.44
CA GLU A 79 16.77 18.85 -38.72
C GLU A 79 17.48 19.84 -37.80
N ARG A 80 17.78 19.42 -36.54
CA ARG A 80 18.49 20.26 -35.56
C ARG A 80 19.96 20.40 -35.94
N ALA A 81 20.48 21.59 -35.84
CA ALA A 81 21.90 21.85 -35.99
C ALA A 81 22.74 21.22 -34.87
N SER A 82 22.18 21.16 -33.64
CA SER A 82 22.78 20.48 -32.48
C SER A 82 21.82 19.41 -31.96
N LYS A 83 22.10 18.16 -32.30
CA LYS A 83 21.27 17.01 -31.91
C LYS A 83 21.36 16.71 -30.41
N ASN A 84 20.27 16.24 -29.83
CA ASN A 84 20.19 15.82 -28.44
C ASN A 84 19.77 14.33 -28.33
N PRO A 85 20.71 13.39 -28.21
CA PRO A 85 20.42 11.94 -28.18
C PRO A 85 19.62 11.50 -26.94
N LYS A 86 19.45 12.37 -25.95
CA LYS A 86 18.66 12.07 -24.74
C LYS A 86 17.16 12.22 -24.94
N LEU A 87 16.71 12.81 -26.06
CA LEU A 87 15.30 13.02 -26.35
C LEU A 87 14.91 12.27 -27.63
N PRO A 88 13.75 11.59 -27.67
CA PRO A 88 13.25 10.94 -28.88
C PRO A 88 13.09 11.89 -30.07
N THR A 89 12.76 13.17 -29.82
CA THR A 89 12.65 14.25 -30.82
C THR A 89 13.93 15.08 -30.93
N GLY A 90 15.04 14.59 -30.39
CA GLY A 90 16.28 15.36 -30.26
C GLY A 90 17.02 15.64 -31.56
N ASP A 91 16.65 15.00 -32.66
CA ASP A 91 17.24 15.21 -34.00
C ASP A 91 16.51 16.28 -34.82
N ILE A 92 15.29 16.66 -34.41
CA ILE A 92 14.44 17.59 -35.14
C ILE A 92 14.02 18.80 -34.30
N GLU A 93 13.58 19.83 -34.97
CA GLU A 93 12.95 21.01 -34.40
C GLU A 93 11.85 21.53 -35.34
N VAL A 94 10.89 22.27 -34.80
CA VAL A 94 9.84 22.91 -35.59
C VAL A 94 10.15 24.38 -35.74
N VAL A 95 10.19 24.88 -37.00
CA VAL A 95 10.27 26.31 -37.31
C VAL A 95 8.84 26.85 -37.45
N PRO A 96 8.38 27.71 -36.54
CA PRO A 96 6.99 28.14 -36.54
C PRO A 96 6.70 29.15 -37.66
N GLU A 97 5.59 28.94 -38.35
CA GLU A 97 4.95 29.93 -39.21
C GLU A 97 3.88 30.69 -38.44
N LYS A 98 3.25 30.06 -37.44
CA LYS A 98 2.24 30.65 -36.56
C LYS A 98 2.35 30.07 -35.14
N ILE A 99 2.29 30.96 -34.16
CA ILE A 99 2.10 30.62 -32.75
C ILE A 99 0.82 31.27 -32.25
N GLU A 100 -0.09 30.46 -31.71
CA GLU A 100 -1.35 30.93 -31.14
C GLU A 100 -1.39 30.57 -29.65
N VAL A 101 -1.74 31.56 -28.81
CA VAL A 101 -1.88 31.34 -27.36
C VAL A 101 -3.28 30.83 -27.10
N LEU A 102 -3.37 29.58 -26.59
CA LEU A 102 -4.63 28.93 -26.27
C LEU A 102 -5.07 29.20 -24.83
N GLY A 103 -4.12 29.27 -23.90
CA GLY A 103 -4.38 29.55 -22.50
C GLY A 103 -3.17 30.22 -21.84
N LYS A 104 -3.33 31.46 -21.40
CA LYS A 104 -2.24 32.24 -20.81
C LYS A 104 -2.05 31.91 -19.34
N CYS A 105 -0.84 31.47 -18.95
CA CYS A 105 -0.42 31.45 -17.55
C CYS A 105 -0.31 32.91 -17.03
N ARG A 106 -1.08 33.22 -15.99
CA ARG A 106 -1.13 34.60 -15.44
C ARG A 106 -0.07 34.87 -14.39
N TYR A 107 0.61 33.83 -13.94
CA TYR A 107 1.62 33.89 -12.87
C TYR A 107 3.03 33.90 -13.47
N ASN A 108 3.85 34.84 -13.03
CA ASN A 108 5.25 34.93 -13.46
C ASN A 108 6.13 33.84 -12.80
N GLU A 109 5.75 33.40 -11.60
CA GLU A 109 6.43 32.38 -10.84
C GLU A 109 5.50 31.22 -10.57
N LEU A 110 6.03 30.00 -10.69
CA LEU A 110 5.34 28.77 -10.35
C LEU A 110 5.59 28.45 -8.87
N PRO A 111 4.67 27.73 -8.19
CA PRO A 111 4.88 27.30 -6.80
C PRO A 111 6.08 26.38 -6.64
N PHE A 112 6.49 25.69 -7.70
CA PHE A 112 7.67 24.86 -7.84
C PHE A 112 8.00 24.66 -9.32
N GLU A 113 9.25 24.32 -9.62
CA GLU A 113 9.65 23.90 -10.97
C GLU A 113 9.04 22.54 -11.30
N ILE A 114 8.31 22.41 -12.40
CA ILE A 114 7.52 21.21 -12.75
C ILE A 114 8.38 19.93 -12.70
N ASN A 115 9.56 19.93 -13.35
CA ASN A 115 10.42 18.75 -13.43
C ASN A 115 11.15 18.44 -12.11
N ARG A 116 11.03 19.29 -11.09
CA ARG A 116 11.58 19.15 -9.75
C ARG A 116 10.51 19.18 -8.66
N SER A 117 9.24 19.03 -9.03
CA SER A 117 8.13 19.12 -8.08
C SER A 117 8.24 18.14 -6.91
N ARG A 118 8.88 16.99 -7.12
CA ARG A 118 9.12 15.98 -6.06
C ARG A 118 10.08 16.47 -4.94
N GLU A 119 10.83 17.54 -5.17
CA GLU A 119 11.69 18.17 -4.17
C GLU A 119 10.93 19.21 -3.31
N ALA A 120 9.73 19.58 -3.73
CA ALA A 120 8.88 20.53 -3.01
C ALA A 120 8.18 19.85 -1.81
N ASP A 121 7.75 20.69 -0.85
CA ASP A 121 6.95 20.24 0.28
C ASP A 121 5.64 19.56 -0.15
N GLU A 122 5.24 18.49 0.53
CA GLU A 122 4.04 17.71 0.20
C GLU A 122 2.78 18.58 0.16
N THR A 123 2.63 19.53 1.09
CA THR A 123 1.47 20.43 1.14
C THR A 123 1.37 21.30 -0.11
N GLN A 124 2.51 21.80 -0.59
CA GLN A 124 2.59 22.56 -1.84
C GLN A 124 2.23 21.69 -3.05
N ARG A 125 2.77 20.47 -3.12
CA ARG A 125 2.49 19.52 -4.19
C ARG A 125 1.00 19.16 -4.24
N LEU A 126 0.38 18.89 -3.11
CA LEU A 126 -1.06 18.55 -3.00
C LEU A 126 -1.95 19.74 -3.34
N LYS A 127 -1.59 20.95 -2.89
CA LYS A 127 -2.35 22.17 -3.22
C LYS A 127 -2.36 22.47 -4.72
N TYR A 128 -1.26 22.22 -5.40
CA TYR A 128 -1.10 22.43 -6.85
C TYR A 128 -0.93 21.11 -7.59
N ARG A 129 -1.66 20.06 -7.19
CA ARG A 129 -1.49 18.71 -7.71
C ARG A 129 -1.61 18.61 -9.22
N TYR A 130 -2.43 19.42 -9.85
CA TYR A 130 -2.55 19.53 -11.31
C TYR A 130 -1.25 20.03 -11.99
N LEU A 131 -0.38 20.75 -11.28
CA LEU A 131 0.96 21.11 -11.76
C LEU A 131 1.95 19.98 -11.48
N ASP A 132 1.90 19.38 -10.29
CA ASP A 132 2.75 18.25 -9.90
C ASP A 132 2.56 17.04 -10.85
N LEU A 133 1.33 16.78 -11.28
CA LEU A 133 1.00 15.75 -12.28
C LEU A 133 1.57 16.03 -13.69
N ARG A 134 2.09 17.23 -13.97
CA ARG A 134 2.84 17.51 -15.20
C ARG A 134 4.27 16.98 -15.14
N ASN A 135 4.81 16.74 -13.94
CA ASN A 135 6.12 16.11 -13.79
C ASN A 135 6.10 14.70 -14.40
N PRO A 136 7.03 14.37 -15.31
CA PRO A 136 7.02 13.06 -15.98
C PRO A 136 7.06 11.86 -15.03
N ALA A 137 7.84 11.93 -13.93
CA ALA A 137 7.94 10.86 -12.95
C ALA A 137 6.63 10.65 -12.19
N VAL A 138 5.98 11.74 -11.73
CA VAL A 138 4.68 11.67 -11.04
C VAL A 138 3.59 11.16 -11.99
N LYS A 139 3.56 11.68 -13.22
CA LYS A 139 2.62 11.24 -14.25
C LYS A 139 2.77 9.75 -14.58
N GLN A 140 4.00 9.26 -14.64
CA GLN A 140 4.29 7.86 -14.96
C GLN A 140 3.68 6.90 -13.93
N ASN A 141 3.66 7.26 -12.65
CA ASN A 141 3.01 6.45 -11.61
C ASN A 141 1.50 6.30 -11.85
N ILE A 142 0.84 7.37 -12.31
CA ILE A 142 -0.60 7.33 -12.63
C ILE A 142 -0.86 6.51 -13.90
N ILE A 143 -0.01 6.62 -14.92
CA ILE A 143 -0.09 5.77 -16.13
C ILE A 143 0.12 4.30 -15.76
N LEU A 144 1.11 4.00 -14.92
CA LEU A 144 1.36 2.67 -14.40
C LEU A 144 0.11 2.11 -13.71
N ARG A 145 -0.51 2.89 -12.81
CA ARG A 145 -1.76 2.52 -12.15
C ARG A 145 -2.86 2.15 -13.14
N CYS A 146 -3.08 2.98 -14.15
CA CYS A 146 -4.08 2.71 -15.19
C CYS A 146 -3.81 1.40 -15.93
N ASN A 147 -2.56 1.15 -16.29
CA ASN A 147 -2.15 -0.05 -17.00
C ASN A 147 -2.27 -1.31 -16.13
N VAL A 148 -1.89 -1.23 -14.85
CA VAL A 148 -2.04 -2.34 -13.88
C VAL A 148 -3.52 -2.69 -13.68
N ILE A 149 -4.39 -1.69 -13.49
CA ILE A 149 -5.84 -1.94 -13.35
C ILE A 149 -6.42 -2.59 -14.60
N ALA A 150 -6.03 -2.12 -15.80
CA ALA A 150 -6.48 -2.73 -17.05
C ALA A 150 -6.02 -4.19 -17.18
N ALA A 151 -4.76 -4.48 -16.80
CA ALA A 151 -4.22 -5.83 -16.84
C ALA A 151 -4.89 -6.76 -15.81
N LEU A 152 -5.17 -6.27 -14.59
CA LEU A 152 -5.92 -7.01 -13.58
C LEU A 152 -7.30 -7.38 -14.08
N ARG A 153 -8.05 -6.43 -14.66
CA ARG A 153 -9.38 -6.72 -15.24
C ARG A 153 -9.32 -7.78 -16.31
N GLN A 154 -8.38 -7.65 -17.23
CA GLN A 154 -8.21 -8.61 -18.32
C GLN A 154 -7.92 -10.02 -17.78
N ALA A 155 -6.96 -10.15 -16.87
CA ALA A 155 -6.57 -11.42 -16.27
C ALA A 155 -7.74 -12.06 -15.50
N MET A 156 -8.49 -11.29 -14.72
CA MET A 156 -9.65 -11.82 -14.00
C MET A 156 -10.75 -12.32 -14.94
N MET A 157 -11.04 -11.60 -16.02
CA MET A 157 -12.01 -12.04 -17.03
C MET A 157 -11.56 -13.32 -17.75
N GLU A 158 -10.28 -13.47 -18.04
CA GLU A 158 -9.69 -14.68 -18.63
C GLU A 158 -9.79 -15.89 -17.69
N HIS A 159 -9.82 -15.66 -16.36
CA HIS A 159 -10.10 -16.69 -15.36
C HIS A 159 -11.60 -16.93 -15.10
N GLY A 160 -12.49 -16.36 -15.92
CA GLY A 160 -13.92 -16.57 -15.87
C GLY A 160 -14.66 -15.78 -14.79
N PHE A 161 -14.04 -14.74 -14.23
CA PHE A 161 -14.69 -13.84 -13.30
C PHE A 161 -15.54 -12.80 -14.01
N LEU A 162 -16.65 -12.42 -13.39
CA LEU A 162 -17.52 -11.33 -13.83
C LEU A 162 -17.27 -10.09 -12.98
N GLU A 163 -17.05 -8.95 -13.62
CA GLU A 163 -16.97 -7.67 -12.91
C GLU A 163 -18.38 -7.18 -12.56
N ILE A 164 -18.72 -7.17 -11.27
CA ILE A 164 -20.03 -6.75 -10.77
C ILE A 164 -19.85 -5.63 -9.77
N THR A 165 -20.47 -4.47 -10.05
CA THR A 165 -20.42 -3.32 -9.15
C THR A 165 -21.43 -3.47 -8.00
N THR A 166 -21.04 -3.02 -6.82
CA THR A 166 -21.85 -3.06 -5.60
C THR A 166 -22.19 -1.65 -5.11
N PRO A 167 -23.23 -1.47 -4.30
CA PRO A 167 -23.63 -0.16 -3.81
C PRO A 167 -22.55 0.54 -2.98
N ILE A 168 -22.39 1.85 -3.20
CA ILE A 168 -21.54 2.72 -2.36
C ILE A 168 -22.34 3.28 -1.17
N LEU A 169 -23.62 3.63 -1.36
CA LEU A 169 -24.50 3.99 -0.26
C LEU A 169 -25.12 2.73 0.32
N THR A 170 -24.67 2.30 1.49
CA THR A 170 -25.12 1.06 2.13
C THR A 170 -25.38 1.25 3.62
N ALA A 171 -25.59 0.18 4.35
CA ALA A 171 -25.68 0.19 5.80
C ALA A 171 -24.28 0.10 6.42
N SER A 172 -24.15 0.62 7.66
CA SER A 172 -22.95 0.42 8.47
C SER A 172 -22.64 -1.07 8.62
N SER A 173 -21.36 -1.42 8.50
CA SER A 173 -20.89 -2.79 8.66
C SER A 173 -19.79 -2.81 9.73
N PRO A 174 -19.94 -3.62 10.79
CA PRO A 174 -18.99 -3.68 11.88
C PRO A 174 -17.75 -4.53 11.50
N GLU A 175 -17.00 -4.10 10.50
CA GLU A 175 -15.80 -4.79 9.98
C GLU A 175 -14.48 -4.30 10.63
N GLY A 176 -14.56 -3.53 11.73
CA GLY A 176 -13.39 -3.14 12.52
C GLY A 176 -12.91 -1.70 12.33
N ALA A 177 -13.06 -1.09 11.15
CA ALA A 177 -12.75 0.32 10.93
C ALA A 177 -13.94 1.23 11.28
N ARG A 178 -13.69 2.55 11.40
CA ARG A 178 -14.78 3.54 11.52
C ARG A 178 -15.38 3.82 10.15
N ASP A 179 -16.72 3.92 10.11
CA ASP A 179 -17.46 4.24 8.90
C ASP A 179 -17.48 5.74 8.61
N TYR A 180 -17.43 6.11 7.33
CA TYR A 180 -17.91 7.41 6.87
C TYR A 180 -19.43 7.38 6.74
N LEU A 181 -20.13 8.27 7.45
CA LEU A 181 -21.58 8.32 7.50
C LEU A 181 -22.14 9.44 6.60
N VAL A 182 -23.17 9.11 5.82
CA VAL A 182 -23.86 10.04 4.93
C VAL A 182 -25.32 10.18 5.40
N PRO A 183 -25.76 11.36 5.84
CA PRO A 183 -27.11 11.55 6.34
C PRO A 183 -28.16 11.40 5.23
N ALA A 184 -29.29 10.75 5.56
CA ALA A 184 -30.37 10.46 4.63
C ALA A 184 -31.50 11.50 4.69
N ARG A 185 -31.55 12.45 3.75
CA ARG A 185 -32.57 13.50 3.69
C ARG A 185 -34.02 12.97 3.71
N LYS A 186 -34.29 11.85 3.04
CA LYS A 186 -35.63 11.23 2.98
C LYS A 186 -36.01 10.44 4.24
N HIS A 187 -35.05 10.20 5.12
CA HIS A 187 -35.24 9.42 6.34
C HIS A 187 -34.54 10.12 7.50
N PRO A 188 -35.17 11.16 8.08
CA PRO A 188 -34.59 11.94 9.17
C PRO A 188 -34.07 11.07 10.32
N GLY A 189 -32.87 11.37 10.81
CA GLY A 189 -32.21 10.61 11.87
C GLY A 189 -31.57 9.28 11.43
N LYS A 190 -31.62 8.96 10.12
CA LYS A 190 -30.95 7.78 9.56
C LYS A 190 -29.79 8.17 8.65
N PHE A 191 -28.80 7.29 8.56
CA PHE A 191 -27.58 7.48 7.80
C PHE A 191 -27.34 6.30 6.89
N TYR A 192 -26.78 6.57 5.71
CA TYR A 192 -26.03 5.58 4.95
C TYR A 192 -24.60 5.57 5.46
N ALA A 193 -23.91 4.46 5.26
CA ALA A 193 -22.46 4.36 5.41
C ALA A 193 -21.81 4.17 4.04
N LEU A 194 -20.58 4.67 3.87
CA LEU A 194 -19.73 4.28 2.76
C LEU A 194 -19.10 2.91 3.06
N PRO A 195 -18.98 1.98 2.09
CA PRO A 195 -18.54 0.61 2.35
C PRO A 195 -17.07 0.56 2.73
N GLN A 196 -16.73 -0.11 3.81
CA GLN A 196 -15.34 -0.42 4.17
C GLN A 196 -14.69 -1.41 3.18
N ALA A 197 -15.52 -2.32 2.67
CA ALA A 197 -15.30 -3.26 1.59
C ALA A 197 -16.67 -3.82 1.17
N PRO A 198 -16.85 -4.38 -0.03
CA PRO A 198 -18.12 -5.00 -0.45
C PRO A 198 -18.34 -6.41 0.14
N GLN A 199 -17.88 -6.66 1.36
CA GLN A 199 -17.81 -7.99 1.98
C GLN A 199 -19.16 -8.73 2.00
N GLN A 200 -20.21 -8.06 2.46
CA GLN A 200 -21.52 -8.70 2.51
C GLN A 200 -22.09 -8.92 1.10
N PHE A 201 -21.91 -7.96 0.21
CA PHE A 201 -22.45 -8.06 -1.15
C PHE A 201 -21.82 -9.20 -1.96
N LYS A 202 -20.50 -9.39 -1.87
CA LYS A 202 -19.84 -10.48 -2.59
C LYS A 202 -20.27 -11.86 -2.10
N GLN A 203 -20.48 -12.04 -0.79
CA GLN A 203 -21.01 -13.27 -0.23
C GLN A 203 -22.48 -13.51 -0.62
N LEU A 204 -23.30 -12.44 -0.68
CA LEU A 204 -24.67 -12.52 -1.20
C LEU A 204 -24.70 -12.87 -2.70
N LEU A 205 -23.73 -12.44 -3.50
CA LEU A 205 -23.60 -12.85 -4.90
C LEU A 205 -23.33 -14.35 -5.03
N MET A 206 -22.52 -14.94 -4.16
CA MET A 206 -22.30 -16.39 -4.11
C MET A 206 -23.62 -17.13 -3.79
N THR A 207 -24.35 -16.65 -2.80
CA THR A 207 -25.69 -17.20 -2.46
C THR A 207 -26.71 -17.00 -3.59
N ALA A 208 -26.57 -15.93 -4.37
CA ALA A 208 -27.41 -15.67 -5.56
C ALA A 208 -27.08 -16.55 -6.77
N GLY A 209 -26.06 -17.41 -6.67
CA GLY A 209 -25.69 -18.36 -7.72
C GLY A 209 -24.65 -17.86 -8.71
N PHE A 210 -23.97 -16.74 -8.43
CA PHE A 210 -22.78 -16.36 -9.19
C PHE A 210 -21.58 -17.21 -8.77
N ASP A 211 -20.82 -17.69 -9.75
CA ASP A 211 -19.71 -18.62 -9.50
C ASP A 211 -18.41 -17.87 -9.16
N ARG A 212 -18.09 -16.82 -9.92
CA ARG A 212 -16.86 -16.03 -9.77
C ARG A 212 -17.17 -14.56 -9.95
N TYR A 213 -16.90 -13.78 -8.92
CA TYR A 213 -17.10 -12.34 -8.88
C TYR A 213 -15.76 -11.63 -8.68
N PHE A 214 -15.58 -10.50 -9.35
CA PHE A 214 -14.60 -9.51 -8.96
C PHE A 214 -15.11 -8.08 -9.18
N GLN A 215 -14.41 -7.13 -8.56
CA GLN A 215 -14.61 -5.69 -8.76
C GLN A 215 -13.30 -4.95 -8.44
N ILE A 216 -12.98 -3.91 -9.20
CA ILE A 216 -12.03 -2.89 -8.71
C ILE A 216 -12.84 -1.98 -7.77
N ALA A 217 -12.90 -2.38 -6.51
CA ALA A 217 -13.84 -1.86 -5.53
C ALA A 217 -13.28 -0.60 -4.83
N PRO A 218 -14.02 0.53 -4.83
CA PRO A 218 -13.72 1.63 -3.92
C PRO A 218 -14.10 1.22 -2.49
N CYS A 219 -13.16 1.42 -1.56
CA CYS A 219 -13.31 1.15 -0.14
C CYS A 219 -13.06 2.42 0.65
N PHE A 220 -13.77 2.60 1.76
CA PHE A 220 -13.73 3.82 2.56
C PHE A 220 -13.53 3.46 4.02
N ARG A 221 -12.46 3.99 4.64
CA ARG A 221 -12.17 3.76 6.06
C ARG A 221 -11.68 5.05 6.71
N ASP A 222 -12.31 5.43 7.81
CA ASP A 222 -11.87 6.56 8.63
C ASP A 222 -10.77 6.08 9.58
N GLU A 223 -9.54 6.02 9.06
CA GLU A 223 -8.35 5.52 9.74
C GLU A 223 -7.16 6.46 9.53
N ASP A 224 -6.17 6.36 10.41
CA ASP A 224 -4.95 7.15 10.32
C ASP A 224 -4.10 6.76 9.10
N ALA A 225 -3.48 7.77 8.50
CA ALA A 225 -2.58 7.60 7.37
C ALA A 225 -1.27 6.90 7.76
N ARG A 226 -0.78 6.03 6.86
CA ARG A 226 0.56 5.43 6.90
C ARG A 226 1.19 5.52 5.51
N GLY A 227 2.42 5.09 5.35
CA GLY A 227 3.05 5.02 4.03
C GLY A 227 2.27 4.12 3.05
N ASP A 228 1.80 2.98 3.55
CA ASP A 228 1.02 1.98 2.82
C ASP A 228 -0.51 2.10 2.98
N ARG A 229 -0.99 3.17 3.62
CA ARG A 229 -2.41 3.43 3.89
C ARG A 229 -2.75 4.91 3.69
N SER A 230 -3.74 5.19 2.83
CA SER A 230 -4.36 6.52 2.71
C SER A 230 -5.56 6.61 3.63
N PRO A 231 -5.80 7.74 4.30
CA PRO A 231 -7.07 7.99 4.93
C PRO A 231 -8.15 8.16 3.87
N GLY A 232 -9.38 7.80 4.21
CA GLY A 232 -10.51 7.96 3.31
C GLY A 232 -10.66 6.79 2.33
N GLU A 233 -10.50 7.04 1.03
CA GLU A 233 -10.73 6.04 -0.01
C GLU A 233 -9.46 5.35 -0.49
N PHE A 234 -9.61 4.08 -0.85
CA PHE A 234 -8.61 3.25 -1.51
C PHE A 234 -9.30 2.20 -2.39
N TYR A 235 -8.54 1.51 -3.22
CA TYR A 235 -9.10 0.56 -4.18
C TYR A 235 -8.55 -0.85 -3.99
N GLN A 236 -9.44 -1.83 -4.08
CA GLN A 236 -9.09 -3.25 -4.02
C GLN A 236 -9.51 -3.98 -5.30
N LEU A 237 -8.72 -4.96 -5.72
CA LEU A 237 -9.21 -6.04 -6.57
C LEU A 237 -9.98 -7.01 -5.67
N ASP A 238 -11.26 -6.74 -5.44
CA ASP A 238 -12.09 -7.57 -4.59
C ASP A 238 -12.62 -8.76 -5.39
N MET A 239 -12.44 -9.99 -4.88
CA MET A 239 -12.90 -11.20 -5.54
C MET A 239 -13.51 -12.22 -4.58
N GLU A 240 -14.44 -13.02 -5.08
CA GLU A 240 -15.06 -14.13 -4.36
C GLU A 240 -15.42 -15.26 -5.34
N MET A 241 -15.31 -16.50 -4.89
CA MET A 241 -15.56 -17.72 -5.67
C MET A 241 -16.48 -18.65 -4.89
N ALA A 242 -17.55 -19.12 -5.53
CA ALA A 242 -18.42 -20.16 -4.99
C ALA A 242 -17.78 -21.55 -5.15
N PHE A 243 -18.11 -22.48 -4.25
CA PHE A 243 -17.60 -23.85 -4.22
C PHE A 243 -16.08 -23.94 -4.20
N ALA A 244 -15.42 -22.96 -3.57
CA ALA A 244 -13.98 -22.81 -3.58
C ALA A 244 -13.37 -23.03 -2.19
N THR A 245 -12.15 -23.54 -2.21
CA THR A 245 -11.25 -23.68 -1.07
C THR A 245 -10.22 -22.55 -1.07
N GLN A 246 -9.39 -22.49 -0.04
CA GLN A 246 -8.26 -21.57 -0.02
C GLN A 246 -7.26 -21.85 -1.16
N ASP A 247 -7.06 -23.14 -1.54
CA ASP A 247 -6.14 -23.50 -2.63
C ASP A 247 -6.62 -22.99 -3.99
N ASP A 248 -7.92 -22.94 -4.22
CA ASP A 248 -8.50 -22.37 -5.44
C ASP A 248 -8.23 -20.86 -5.54
N VAL A 249 -8.35 -20.13 -4.43
CA VAL A 249 -8.02 -18.70 -4.36
C VAL A 249 -6.52 -18.47 -4.59
N PHE A 250 -5.67 -19.29 -3.98
CA PHE A 250 -4.21 -19.21 -4.16
C PHE A 250 -3.82 -19.43 -5.61
N ALA A 251 -4.35 -20.47 -6.24
CA ALA A 251 -4.08 -20.79 -7.64
C ALA A 251 -4.41 -19.62 -8.58
N VAL A 252 -5.53 -18.93 -8.37
CA VAL A 252 -5.92 -17.76 -9.17
C VAL A 252 -4.91 -16.63 -9.02
N LEU A 253 -4.55 -16.24 -7.79
CA LEU A 253 -3.63 -15.11 -7.59
C LEU A 253 -2.18 -15.44 -7.98
N GLU A 254 -1.75 -16.69 -7.79
CA GLU A 254 -0.43 -17.16 -8.22
C GLU A 254 -0.29 -17.20 -9.75
N ASP A 255 -1.40 -17.25 -10.49
CA ASP A 255 -1.42 -17.16 -11.95
C ASP A 255 -1.60 -15.71 -12.44
N VAL A 256 -2.39 -14.89 -11.73
CA VAL A 256 -2.72 -13.52 -12.13
C VAL A 256 -1.59 -12.53 -11.81
N LEU A 257 -1.04 -12.55 -10.59
CA LEU A 257 -0.15 -11.47 -10.12
C LEU A 257 1.26 -11.53 -10.70
N PRO A 258 1.96 -12.68 -10.77
CA PRO A 258 3.33 -12.72 -11.26
C PRO A 258 3.52 -12.15 -12.67
N PRO A 259 2.69 -12.44 -13.68
CA PRO A 259 2.82 -11.84 -15.01
C PRO A 259 2.67 -10.31 -15.00
N ILE A 260 1.80 -9.77 -14.14
CA ILE A 260 1.59 -8.33 -13.99
C ILE A 260 2.83 -7.69 -13.35
N PHE A 261 3.37 -8.30 -12.28
CA PHE A 261 4.60 -7.83 -11.64
C PHE A 261 5.81 -7.93 -12.57
N ALA A 262 5.92 -8.99 -13.36
CA ALA A 262 6.99 -9.13 -14.37
C ALA A 262 6.90 -8.07 -15.48
N LYS A 263 5.68 -7.72 -15.90
CA LYS A 263 5.47 -6.76 -16.99
C LYS A 263 5.64 -5.31 -16.57
N TYR A 264 5.21 -4.97 -15.37
CA TYR A 264 5.08 -3.58 -14.91
C TYR A 264 6.06 -3.21 -13.79
N GLY A 265 6.66 -4.19 -13.13
CA GLY A 265 7.62 -3.98 -12.06
C GLY A 265 9.03 -3.74 -12.59
N THR A 266 9.89 -3.26 -11.69
CA THR A 266 11.31 -3.00 -11.98
C THR A 266 12.22 -4.16 -11.57
N TYR A 267 11.72 -5.08 -10.74
CA TYR A 267 12.50 -6.19 -10.18
C TYR A 267 12.07 -7.54 -10.73
N ASN A 268 12.94 -8.53 -10.58
CA ASN A 268 12.63 -9.91 -10.93
C ASN A 268 11.71 -10.54 -9.88
N ILE A 269 10.90 -11.52 -10.29
CA ILE A 269 10.09 -12.32 -9.38
C ILE A 269 10.92 -13.50 -8.90
N ALA A 270 11.12 -13.61 -7.58
CA ALA A 270 11.86 -14.70 -6.97
C ALA A 270 10.97 -15.90 -6.63
N SER A 271 9.69 -15.65 -6.34
CA SER A 271 8.74 -16.70 -5.96
C SER A 271 8.17 -17.40 -7.18
N SER A 272 8.15 -18.72 -7.16
CA SER A 272 7.43 -19.56 -8.13
C SER A 272 6.17 -20.13 -7.48
N ALA A 273 5.11 -20.31 -8.27
CA ALA A 273 3.92 -21.02 -7.81
C ALA A 273 4.24 -22.53 -7.56
N PRO A 274 3.72 -23.15 -6.49
CA PRO A 274 2.96 -22.52 -5.42
C PRO A 274 3.85 -21.67 -4.49
N PHE A 275 3.35 -20.50 -4.06
CA PHE A 275 4.11 -19.63 -3.14
C PHE A 275 4.28 -20.30 -1.77
N LYS A 276 5.35 -19.92 -1.07
CA LYS A 276 5.64 -20.41 0.28
C LYS A 276 4.48 -20.06 1.22
N ARG A 277 3.97 -21.07 1.93
CA ARG A 277 2.96 -20.93 2.98
C ARG A 277 3.64 -20.94 4.34
N ILE A 278 3.33 -19.97 5.17
CA ILE A 278 3.90 -19.81 6.51
C ILE A 278 2.73 -19.66 7.48
N PRO A 279 2.56 -20.58 8.44
CA PRO A 279 1.58 -20.43 9.49
C PRO A 279 1.79 -19.12 10.27
N TYR A 280 0.71 -18.45 10.68
CA TYR A 280 0.76 -17.17 11.37
C TYR A 280 1.72 -17.18 12.58
N LEU A 281 1.58 -18.20 13.45
CA LEU A 281 2.44 -18.32 14.64
C LEU A 281 3.92 -18.51 14.28
N GLU A 282 4.20 -19.25 13.19
CA GLU A 282 5.57 -19.39 12.68
C GLU A 282 6.11 -18.05 12.14
N ALA A 283 5.28 -17.28 11.44
CA ALA A 283 5.67 -15.96 10.93
C ALA A 283 6.04 -15.01 12.08
N ILE A 284 5.22 -14.95 13.11
CA ILE A 284 5.48 -14.14 14.31
C ILE A 284 6.75 -14.63 15.05
N GLU A 285 6.94 -15.94 15.17
CA GLU A 285 8.09 -16.50 15.89
C GLU A 285 9.41 -16.29 15.15
N LYS A 286 9.45 -16.58 13.84
CA LYS A 286 10.68 -16.51 13.02
C LYS A 286 11.02 -15.14 12.45
N TYR A 287 10.02 -14.29 12.26
CA TYR A 287 10.22 -13.00 11.59
C TYR A 287 9.77 -11.81 12.44
N GLY A 288 9.08 -12.04 13.56
CA GLY A 288 8.52 -11.01 14.42
C GLY A 288 7.41 -10.19 13.76
N SER A 289 6.75 -10.76 12.74
CA SER A 289 5.71 -10.07 11.96
C SER A 289 4.88 -11.07 11.17
N ASP A 290 3.58 -10.81 11.05
CA ASP A 290 2.65 -11.44 10.12
C ASP A 290 2.85 -11.01 8.65
N LYS A 291 3.76 -10.06 8.41
CA LYS A 291 4.11 -9.52 7.08
C LYS A 291 5.62 -9.60 6.85
N PRO A 292 6.21 -10.82 6.81
CA PRO A 292 7.65 -10.98 6.69
C PRO A 292 8.17 -10.47 5.35
N ASP A 293 9.26 -9.69 5.38
CA ASP A 293 10.05 -9.41 4.19
C ASP A 293 11.04 -10.55 3.98
N LEU A 294 10.72 -11.46 3.06
CA LEU A 294 11.54 -12.64 2.78
C LEU A 294 12.78 -12.33 1.91
N ARG A 295 12.95 -11.10 1.46
CA ARG A 295 14.20 -10.64 0.84
C ARG A 295 15.33 -10.55 1.85
N ILE A 296 14.97 -10.49 3.15
CA ILE A 296 15.92 -10.46 4.27
C ILE A 296 16.15 -11.89 4.74
N ASP A 297 17.41 -12.33 4.73
CA ASP A 297 17.81 -13.70 5.11
C ASP A 297 17.93 -13.91 6.63
N LEU A 298 17.86 -12.82 7.43
CA LEU A 298 17.91 -12.88 8.89
C LEU A 298 16.64 -13.53 9.45
N VAL A 299 16.81 -14.30 10.53
CA VAL A 299 15.72 -14.90 11.31
C VAL A 299 15.82 -14.50 12.78
N VAL A 300 14.70 -14.62 13.48
CA VAL A 300 14.60 -14.35 14.91
C VAL A 300 14.74 -15.68 15.66
N GLU A 301 15.65 -15.73 16.62
CA GLU A 301 15.91 -16.91 17.47
C GLU A 301 15.46 -16.65 18.91
N ASP A 302 14.88 -17.64 19.56
CA ASP A 302 14.55 -17.57 20.99
C ASP A 302 15.75 -17.94 21.84
N ILE A 303 16.26 -16.98 22.60
CA ILE A 303 17.40 -17.18 23.50
C ILE A 303 17.02 -17.08 24.98
N THR A 304 15.72 -17.06 25.27
CA THR A 304 15.19 -16.87 26.64
C THR A 304 15.88 -17.79 27.64
N ALA A 305 15.92 -19.09 27.35
CA ALA A 305 16.52 -20.09 28.25
C ALA A 305 18.05 -19.93 28.43
N LEU A 306 18.73 -19.33 27.42
CA LEU A 306 20.18 -19.12 27.47
C LEU A 306 20.59 -17.95 28.36
N VAL A 307 19.72 -16.92 28.48
CA VAL A 307 20.05 -15.65 29.16
C VAL A 307 19.33 -15.46 30.50
N GLN A 308 18.30 -16.24 30.81
CA GLN A 308 17.63 -16.18 32.10
C GLN A 308 18.59 -16.45 33.26
N GLY A 309 18.41 -15.70 34.36
CA GLY A 309 19.27 -15.80 35.57
C GLY A 309 20.55 -14.96 35.50
N THR A 310 20.71 -14.11 34.48
CA THR A 310 21.71 -13.05 34.45
C THR A 310 21.26 -11.84 35.29
N GLU A 311 22.18 -10.98 35.71
CA GLU A 311 21.86 -9.77 36.51
C GLU A 311 21.21 -8.64 35.67
N PHE A 312 20.92 -8.88 34.39
CA PHE A 312 20.33 -7.87 33.53
C PHE A 312 18.80 -7.90 33.62
N GLY A 313 18.20 -6.86 34.18
CA GLY A 313 16.77 -6.77 34.44
C GLY A 313 15.85 -7.16 33.26
N PRO A 314 16.08 -6.72 32.01
CA PRO A 314 15.30 -7.16 30.87
C PRO A 314 15.32 -8.68 30.59
N PHE A 315 16.29 -9.44 31.14
CA PHE A 315 16.37 -10.90 31.03
C PHE A 315 15.80 -11.62 32.24
N ALA A 316 15.06 -10.92 33.08
CA ALA A 316 14.42 -11.51 34.27
C ALA A 316 13.43 -12.64 33.92
N PRO A 317 13.21 -13.60 34.85
CA PRO A 317 12.18 -14.62 34.67
C PRO A 317 10.81 -14.00 34.36
N GLY A 318 10.10 -14.60 33.40
CA GLY A 318 8.81 -14.10 32.89
C GLY A 318 8.91 -13.28 31.60
N ASN A 319 10.10 -12.76 31.30
CA ASN A 319 10.35 -12.11 30.00
C ASN A 319 10.78 -13.13 28.94
N THR A 320 10.40 -12.85 27.71
CA THR A 320 10.89 -13.50 26.49
C THR A 320 12.06 -12.70 25.93
N VAL A 321 13.11 -13.39 25.48
CA VAL A 321 14.29 -12.75 24.88
C VAL A 321 14.54 -13.32 23.49
N LYS A 322 14.52 -12.46 22.48
CA LYS A 322 14.73 -12.81 21.07
C LYS A 322 16.05 -12.24 20.59
N ALA A 323 16.72 -12.97 19.70
CA ALA A 323 17.99 -12.56 19.10
C ALA A 323 17.93 -12.59 17.57
N ILE A 324 18.71 -11.74 16.93
CA ILE A 324 18.93 -11.72 15.49
C ILE A 324 20.44 -11.70 15.27
N VAL A 325 20.95 -12.72 14.61
CA VAL A 325 22.38 -12.83 14.29
C VAL A 325 22.63 -12.23 12.91
N VAL A 326 23.53 -11.27 12.85
CA VAL A 326 23.98 -10.63 11.62
C VAL A 326 25.45 -10.97 11.41
N THR A 327 25.78 -11.71 10.38
CA THR A 327 27.14 -12.08 10.02
C THR A 327 27.85 -10.91 9.30
N ASP A 328 29.18 -10.93 9.30
CA ASP A 328 30.01 -9.97 8.56
C ASP A 328 29.64 -8.49 8.76
N CYS A 329 29.27 -8.14 10.01
CA CYS A 329 28.79 -6.80 10.35
C CYS A 329 29.92 -5.84 10.75
N ASP A 330 30.20 -4.89 9.87
CA ASP A 330 31.21 -3.82 10.08
C ASP A 330 30.66 -2.54 10.72
N MET A 331 29.37 -2.52 11.09
CA MET A 331 28.74 -1.34 11.70
C MET A 331 29.50 -0.86 12.95
N THR A 332 29.76 0.44 13.00
CA THR A 332 30.35 1.08 14.18
C THR A 332 29.35 1.10 15.33
N ARG A 333 29.86 1.18 16.58
CA ARG A 333 29.01 1.33 17.77
C ARG A 333 27.98 2.45 17.63
N LYS A 334 28.41 3.62 17.12
CA LYS A 334 27.54 4.79 16.91
C LYS A 334 26.36 4.45 15.98
N ASN A 335 26.61 3.71 14.90
CA ASN A 335 25.57 3.34 13.94
C ASN A 335 24.61 2.30 14.52
N ILE A 336 25.12 1.36 15.33
CA ILE A 336 24.29 0.37 16.03
C ILE A 336 23.40 1.06 17.08
N ASP A 337 23.99 1.95 17.90
CA ASP A 337 23.23 2.69 18.92
C ASP A 337 22.13 3.57 18.26
N LYS A 338 22.41 4.17 17.09
CA LYS A 338 21.42 4.91 16.30
C LYS A 338 20.31 3.98 15.80
N LEU A 339 20.67 2.84 15.21
CA LEU A 339 19.68 1.86 14.75
C LEU A 339 18.78 1.39 15.91
N CYS A 340 19.35 1.12 17.08
CA CYS A 340 18.58 0.77 18.27
C CYS A 340 17.61 1.88 18.70
N ALA A 341 18.02 3.15 18.61
CA ALA A 341 17.12 4.28 18.90
C ALA A 341 15.97 4.38 17.86
N ASP A 342 16.27 4.16 16.59
CA ASP A 342 15.26 4.15 15.52
C ASP A 342 14.29 2.96 15.69
N VAL A 343 14.76 1.78 16.14
CA VAL A 343 13.91 0.64 16.51
C VAL A 343 13.00 0.99 17.69
N GLU A 344 13.55 1.63 18.74
CA GLU A 344 12.78 2.06 19.92
C GLU A 344 11.62 2.98 19.52
N VAL A 345 11.85 3.92 18.61
CA VAL A 345 10.81 4.82 18.08
C VAL A 345 9.69 4.04 17.38
N GLN A 346 10.02 3.01 16.59
CA GLN A 346 9.03 2.26 15.83
C GLN A 346 8.33 1.15 16.64
N ALA A 347 9.07 0.45 17.51
CA ALA A 347 8.54 -0.67 18.29
C ALA A 347 7.94 -0.24 19.64
N GLY A 348 8.33 0.93 20.15
CA GLY A 348 7.96 1.41 21.48
C GLY A 348 8.81 0.84 22.61
N THR A 349 9.81 0.01 22.30
CA THR A 349 10.67 -0.65 23.30
C THR A 349 12.11 -0.66 22.83
N LYS A 350 13.02 -0.35 23.77
CA LYS A 350 14.45 -0.28 23.50
C LYS A 350 15.05 -1.66 23.29
N PRO A 351 15.66 -1.94 22.13
CA PRO A 351 16.43 -3.14 21.90
C PRO A 351 17.84 -3.04 22.48
N PHE A 352 18.53 -4.17 22.54
CA PHE A 352 19.90 -4.31 22.98
C PHE A 352 20.75 -4.95 21.90
N TRP A 353 22.06 -5.02 22.11
CA TRP A 353 22.99 -5.65 21.18
C TRP A 353 24.30 -6.08 21.87
N PHE A 354 25.02 -7.00 21.25
CA PHE A 354 26.42 -7.29 21.49
C PHE A 354 27.10 -7.76 20.20
N LYS A 355 28.43 -7.74 20.19
CA LYS A 355 29.24 -8.25 19.08
C LYS A 355 30.12 -9.40 19.53
N VAL A 356 30.60 -10.16 18.54
CA VAL A 356 31.69 -11.11 18.72
C VAL A 356 32.95 -10.49 18.12
N ASP A 357 33.97 -10.27 18.94
CA ASP A 357 35.24 -9.67 18.52
C ASP A 357 36.14 -10.68 17.77
N GLU A 358 37.29 -10.22 17.27
CA GLU A 358 38.24 -11.05 16.52
C GLU A 358 38.80 -12.24 17.33
N LYS A 359 38.75 -12.14 18.67
CA LYS A 359 39.19 -13.21 19.58
C LYS A 359 38.08 -14.18 19.97
N GLY A 360 36.85 -13.97 19.43
CA GLY A 360 35.69 -14.75 19.78
C GLY A 360 35.07 -14.38 21.14
N GLU A 361 35.41 -13.20 21.71
CA GLU A 361 34.83 -12.71 22.95
C GLU A 361 33.60 -11.85 22.69
N LEU A 362 32.62 -11.90 23.62
CA LEU A 362 31.46 -11.01 23.55
C LEU A 362 31.85 -9.61 23.96
N ALA A 363 31.52 -8.61 23.13
CA ALA A 363 31.94 -7.22 23.31
C ALA A 363 30.81 -6.23 23.04
N GLY A 364 30.82 -5.11 23.76
CA GLY A 364 29.88 -4.00 23.60
C GLY A 364 28.50 -4.28 24.19
N GLY A 365 27.61 -3.30 24.13
CA GLY A 365 26.20 -3.39 24.56
C GLY A 365 25.98 -4.15 25.88
N VAL A 366 25.23 -5.25 25.81
CA VAL A 366 24.91 -6.10 26.98
C VAL A 366 25.89 -7.22 27.23
N ALA A 367 26.98 -7.32 26.46
CA ALA A 367 27.97 -8.41 26.56
C ALA A 367 28.45 -8.71 27.98
N LYS A 368 28.65 -7.67 28.81
CA LYS A 368 29.13 -7.80 30.21
C LYS A 368 28.22 -8.64 31.10
N PHE A 369 26.93 -8.69 30.81
CA PHE A 369 25.94 -9.48 31.55
C PHE A 369 25.83 -10.93 31.05
N LEU A 370 26.50 -11.24 29.94
CA LEU A 370 26.46 -12.54 29.25
C LEU A 370 27.79 -13.31 29.38
N ALA A 371 28.79 -12.76 30.07
CA ALA A 371 30.12 -13.34 30.14
C ALA A 371 30.12 -14.78 30.62
N ASP A 372 29.36 -15.11 31.68
CA ASP A 372 29.25 -16.47 32.26
C ASP A 372 28.43 -17.42 31.38
N ARG A 373 27.76 -16.94 30.34
CA ARG A 373 26.93 -17.71 29.40
C ARG A 373 27.52 -17.74 27.99
N LYS A 374 28.69 -17.13 27.78
CA LYS A 374 29.33 -16.97 26.47
C LYS A 374 29.33 -18.27 25.67
N ASP A 375 29.91 -19.34 26.20
CA ASP A 375 30.10 -20.58 25.45
C ASP A 375 28.77 -21.22 25.01
N SER A 376 27.75 -21.16 25.86
CA SER A 376 26.41 -21.64 25.53
C SER A 376 25.75 -20.79 24.45
N ILE A 377 25.87 -19.47 24.51
CA ILE A 377 25.29 -18.54 23.52
C ILE A 377 26.02 -18.67 22.19
N VAL A 378 27.37 -18.68 22.19
CA VAL A 378 28.18 -18.84 20.97
C VAL A 378 27.86 -20.15 20.26
N SER A 379 27.74 -21.27 21.04
CA SER A 379 27.42 -22.57 20.48
C SER A 379 25.99 -22.66 19.96
N ALA A 380 25.01 -22.12 20.70
CA ALA A 380 23.59 -22.20 20.31
C ALA A 380 23.25 -21.37 19.06
N LEU A 381 23.90 -20.22 18.90
CA LEU A 381 23.68 -19.30 17.78
C LEU A 381 24.74 -19.42 16.66
N ASP A 382 25.65 -20.38 16.70
CA ASP A 382 26.78 -20.56 15.76
C ASP A 382 27.54 -19.23 15.50
N LEU A 383 27.83 -18.49 16.58
CA LEU A 383 28.45 -17.17 16.46
C LEU A 383 29.92 -17.26 16.07
N LYS A 384 30.32 -16.41 15.13
CA LYS A 384 31.69 -16.27 14.64
C LYS A 384 32.22 -14.86 14.89
N PRO A 385 33.55 -14.66 14.90
CA PRO A 385 34.11 -13.32 14.92
C PRO A 385 33.51 -12.44 13.81
N GLY A 386 33.15 -11.19 14.16
CA GLY A 386 32.49 -10.25 13.24
C GLY A 386 30.97 -10.28 13.29
N CYS A 387 30.33 -11.23 13.99
CA CYS A 387 28.87 -11.21 14.18
C CYS A 387 28.43 -10.03 15.07
N LEU A 388 27.33 -9.42 14.69
CA LEU A 388 26.49 -8.56 15.54
C LEU A 388 25.24 -9.36 15.94
N VAL A 389 24.90 -9.35 17.22
CA VAL A 389 23.64 -9.94 17.71
C VAL A 389 22.75 -8.81 18.23
N GLY A 390 21.62 -8.59 17.54
CA GLY A 390 20.55 -7.74 18.02
C GLY A 390 19.67 -8.51 19.00
N VAL A 391 19.24 -7.87 20.11
CA VAL A 391 18.49 -8.51 21.18
C VAL A 391 17.24 -7.70 21.53
N ALA A 392 16.09 -8.35 21.57
CA ALA A 392 14.83 -7.78 22.03
C ALA A 392 14.33 -8.53 23.25
N ALA A 393 13.83 -7.83 24.26
CA ALA A 393 13.37 -8.44 25.52
C ALA A 393 12.12 -7.73 26.06
N GLY A 394 11.23 -8.50 26.70
CA GLY A 394 9.99 -8.00 27.29
C GLY A 394 8.99 -9.14 27.45
N ASP A 395 7.70 -8.81 27.61
CA ASP A 395 6.66 -9.83 27.40
C ASP A 395 6.75 -10.41 25.98
N LYS A 396 6.08 -11.53 25.74
CA LYS A 396 6.22 -12.26 24.47
C LYS A 396 5.90 -11.41 23.25
N GLY A 397 4.80 -10.65 23.27
CA GLY A 397 4.36 -9.81 22.15
C GLY A 397 5.33 -8.66 21.90
N THR A 398 5.75 -7.97 22.97
CA THR A 398 6.73 -6.87 22.91
C THR A 398 8.07 -7.35 22.37
N ALA A 399 8.59 -8.48 22.84
CA ALA A 399 9.87 -9.04 22.37
C ALA A 399 9.81 -9.42 20.89
N GLN A 400 8.73 -10.07 20.45
CA GLN A 400 8.52 -10.47 19.06
C GLN A 400 8.41 -9.24 18.13
N LYS A 401 7.56 -8.26 18.47
CA LYS A 401 7.39 -7.01 17.71
C LYS A 401 8.72 -6.25 17.57
N THR A 402 9.44 -6.08 18.69
CA THR A 402 10.73 -5.37 18.69
C THR A 402 11.77 -6.09 17.84
N ALA A 403 11.82 -7.43 17.94
CA ALA A 403 12.70 -8.26 17.11
C ALA A 403 12.36 -8.12 15.61
N GLY A 404 11.08 -8.10 15.25
CA GLY A 404 10.64 -7.93 13.87
C GLY A 404 11.07 -6.60 13.25
N VAL A 405 10.87 -5.49 13.98
CA VAL A 405 11.33 -4.16 13.56
C VAL A 405 12.86 -4.14 13.42
N MET A 406 13.57 -4.69 14.42
CA MET A 406 15.03 -4.74 14.42
C MET A 406 15.57 -5.61 13.26
N ARG A 407 14.96 -6.77 12.98
CA ARG A 407 15.29 -7.64 11.85
C ARG A 407 15.21 -6.89 10.53
N LYS A 408 14.11 -6.17 10.30
CA LYS A 408 13.90 -5.38 9.07
C LYS A 408 14.96 -4.30 8.92
N MET A 409 15.28 -3.58 10.00
CA MET A 409 16.25 -2.49 9.97
C MET A 409 17.69 -3.00 9.80
N LEU A 410 18.06 -4.09 10.46
CA LEU A 410 19.38 -4.72 10.31
C LEU A 410 19.58 -5.25 8.90
N GLY A 411 18.57 -5.98 8.34
CA GLY A 411 18.64 -6.49 6.98
C GLY A 411 18.80 -5.38 5.94
N ALA A 412 18.12 -4.25 6.12
CA ALA A 412 18.24 -3.11 5.22
C ALA A 412 19.57 -2.35 5.36
N ALA A 413 20.16 -2.31 6.58
CA ALA A 413 21.36 -1.53 6.90
C ALA A 413 22.66 -2.27 6.62
N VAL A 414 22.69 -3.61 6.78
CA VAL A 414 23.91 -4.40 6.59
C VAL A 414 23.94 -5.01 5.20
N PRO A 415 24.97 -4.70 4.37
CA PRO A 415 25.08 -5.25 3.03
C PRO A 415 25.11 -6.78 3.02
N GLY A 416 24.46 -7.38 2.05
CA GLY A 416 24.41 -8.84 1.87
C GLY A 416 23.19 -9.53 2.49
N HIS A 417 22.51 -8.90 3.44
CA HIS A 417 21.35 -9.49 4.14
C HIS A 417 19.98 -9.16 3.54
N MET A 418 19.93 -8.33 2.50
CA MET A 418 18.69 -7.99 1.79
C MET A 418 18.93 -7.91 0.29
N ASP A 419 18.24 -8.73 -0.48
CA ASP A 419 18.19 -8.60 -1.93
C ASP A 419 17.07 -7.64 -2.33
N LYS A 420 17.46 -6.41 -2.70
CA LYS A 420 16.51 -5.32 -3.01
C LYS A 420 15.88 -5.44 -4.40
N GLU A 421 16.45 -6.23 -5.29
CA GLU A 421 16.09 -6.27 -6.72
C GLU A 421 15.15 -7.44 -7.07
N ARG A 422 14.30 -7.85 -6.12
CA ARG A 422 13.34 -8.92 -6.35
C ARG A 422 12.00 -8.66 -5.70
N TYR A 423 10.95 -9.26 -6.25
CA TYR A 423 9.65 -9.45 -5.61
C TYR A 423 9.57 -10.87 -5.05
N GLU A 424 9.25 -10.98 -3.77
CA GLU A 424 9.12 -12.27 -3.12
C GLU A 424 7.78 -12.35 -2.40
N PHE A 425 6.92 -13.26 -2.90
CA PHE A 425 5.59 -13.52 -2.38
C PHE A 425 5.59 -14.66 -1.37
N CYS A 426 4.71 -14.57 -0.38
CA CYS A 426 4.36 -15.69 0.47
C CYS A 426 2.92 -15.56 0.94
N TRP A 427 2.35 -16.68 1.34
CA TRP A 427 1.09 -16.75 2.04
C TRP A 427 1.34 -16.87 3.54
N ILE A 428 0.64 -16.08 4.32
CA ILE A 428 0.49 -16.30 5.75
C ILE A 428 -0.86 -16.97 5.94
N VAL A 429 -0.87 -18.10 6.64
CA VAL A 429 -2.05 -18.97 6.78
C VAL A 429 -2.29 -19.32 8.25
N ASP A 430 -3.40 -19.99 8.55
CA ASP A 430 -3.74 -20.49 9.88
C ASP A 430 -3.74 -19.39 10.95
N PHE A 431 -4.42 -18.29 10.66
CA PHE A 431 -4.59 -17.19 11.62
C PHE A 431 -5.37 -17.65 12.85
N PRO A 432 -5.05 -17.14 14.06
CA PRO A 432 -5.89 -17.38 15.22
C PRO A 432 -7.28 -16.79 14.99
N MET A 433 -8.32 -17.53 15.36
CA MET A 433 -9.70 -17.06 15.24
C MET A 433 -10.06 -16.07 16.34
N TYR A 434 -9.53 -16.28 17.54
CA TYR A 434 -9.82 -15.50 18.72
C TYR A 434 -8.54 -14.99 19.38
N GLU A 435 -8.69 -13.87 20.07
CA GLU A 435 -7.66 -13.28 20.95
C GLU A 435 -8.30 -12.71 22.21
N ILE A 436 -7.49 -12.33 23.18
CA ILE A 436 -7.95 -11.54 24.32
C ILE A 436 -7.80 -10.08 23.99
N GLY A 437 -8.91 -9.34 23.94
CA GLY A 437 -8.93 -7.90 23.68
C GLY A 437 -8.08 -7.13 24.69
N GLU A 438 -7.20 -6.26 24.20
CA GLU A 438 -6.30 -5.47 25.06
C GLU A 438 -7.05 -4.56 26.04
N GLU A 439 -8.18 -3.99 25.62
CA GLU A 439 -8.98 -3.07 26.44
C GLU A 439 -10.06 -3.81 27.26
N SER A 440 -10.70 -4.80 26.63
CA SER A 440 -11.82 -5.52 27.25
C SER A 440 -11.36 -6.61 28.22
N GLY A 441 -10.19 -7.23 27.99
CA GLY A 441 -9.73 -8.42 28.68
C GLY A 441 -10.58 -9.66 28.39
N GLU A 442 -11.42 -9.61 27.38
CA GLU A 442 -12.40 -10.63 27.02
C GLU A 442 -12.01 -11.30 25.70
N LEU A 443 -12.61 -12.47 25.43
CA LEU A 443 -12.42 -13.16 24.15
C LEU A 443 -13.10 -12.37 23.03
N GLU A 444 -12.32 -12.04 22.00
CA GLU A 444 -12.76 -11.30 20.80
C GLU A 444 -12.30 -12.03 19.53
N PHE A 445 -12.90 -11.70 18.37
CA PHE A 445 -12.36 -12.15 17.09
C PHE A 445 -11.02 -11.46 16.81
N CYS A 446 -10.02 -12.24 16.45
CA CYS A 446 -8.67 -11.70 16.18
C CYS A 446 -8.64 -10.83 14.92
N HIS A 447 -9.31 -11.26 13.83
CA HIS A 447 -9.31 -10.56 12.53
C HIS A 447 -10.72 -10.54 11.94
N ASN A 448 -11.03 -11.43 10.98
CA ASN A 448 -12.31 -11.44 10.25
C ASN A 448 -13.31 -12.41 10.89
N PRO A 449 -14.42 -11.94 11.47
CA PRO A 449 -15.41 -12.79 12.14
C PRO A 449 -16.16 -13.73 11.17
N PHE A 450 -16.10 -13.46 9.87
CA PHE A 450 -16.75 -14.26 8.84
C PHE A 450 -15.87 -15.38 8.28
N SER A 451 -14.71 -15.61 8.85
CA SER A 451 -13.83 -16.73 8.47
C SER A 451 -14.35 -18.05 9.03
N MET A 452 -14.18 -19.12 8.27
CA MET A 452 -14.50 -20.47 8.73
C MET A 452 -13.50 -20.90 9.83
N PRO A 453 -13.97 -21.33 11.01
CA PRO A 453 -13.05 -21.95 11.99
C PRO A 453 -12.51 -23.25 11.42
N SER A 454 -11.20 -23.45 11.49
CA SER A 454 -10.56 -24.69 11.05
C SER A 454 -11.05 -25.86 11.92
N GLY A 455 -11.72 -26.80 11.30
CA GLY A 455 -12.43 -27.89 12.01
C GLY A 455 -13.94 -27.65 12.23
N GLY A 456 -14.47 -26.52 11.76
CA GLY A 456 -15.91 -26.25 11.72
C GLY A 456 -16.59 -26.23 13.09
N LEU A 457 -17.83 -26.75 13.15
CA LEU A 457 -18.62 -26.75 14.39
C LEU A 457 -18.00 -27.58 15.51
N ASP A 458 -17.35 -28.71 15.17
CA ASP A 458 -16.81 -29.62 16.17
C ASP A 458 -15.74 -28.96 17.08
N VAL A 459 -14.86 -28.14 16.52
CA VAL A 459 -13.83 -27.43 17.28
C VAL A 459 -14.43 -26.40 18.24
N LEU A 460 -15.48 -25.69 17.81
CA LEU A 460 -16.19 -24.71 18.66
C LEU A 460 -16.90 -25.41 19.83
N LEU A 461 -17.57 -26.54 19.57
CA LEU A 461 -18.22 -27.32 20.60
C LEU A 461 -17.23 -27.93 21.61
N LYS A 462 -16.05 -28.33 21.17
CA LYS A 462 -14.96 -28.76 22.07
C LYS A 462 -14.48 -27.65 22.98
N ALA A 463 -14.31 -26.44 22.42
CA ALA A 463 -13.93 -25.26 23.21
C ALA A 463 -15.01 -24.87 24.23
N GLU A 464 -16.30 -24.89 23.83
CA GLU A 464 -17.42 -24.64 24.73
C GLU A 464 -17.46 -25.61 25.93
N ARG A 465 -17.12 -26.91 25.69
CA ARG A 465 -17.04 -27.91 26.74
C ARG A 465 -15.75 -27.86 27.57
N GLY A 466 -14.85 -26.91 27.25
CA GLY A 466 -13.55 -26.77 27.93
C GLY A 466 -12.54 -27.90 27.60
N GLU A 467 -12.76 -28.62 26.50
CA GLU A 467 -11.84 -29.69 26.06
C GLU A 467 -10.58 -29.12 25.38
N ILE A 468 -10.72 -27.92 24.79
CA ILE A 468 -9.62 -27.16 24.18
C ILE A 468 -9.72 -25.67 24.57
N ASP A 469 -8.59 -24.97 24.56
CA ASP A 469 -8.54 -23.53 24.76
C ASP A 469 -9.04 -22.81 23.49
N PRO A 470 -10.05 -21.90 23.55
CA PRO A 470 -10.51 -21.11 22.42
C PRO A 470 -9.40 -20.37 21.68
N LEU A 471 -8.35 -19.94 22.37
CA LEU A 471 -7.19 -19.25 21.79
C LEU A 471 -6.33 -20.15 20.89
N THR A 472 -6.55 -21.46 20.90
CA THR A 472 -5.86 -22.42 20.00
C THR A 472 -6.61 -22.67 18.71
N ILE A 473 -7.85 -22.13 18.57
CA ILE A 473 -8.64 -22.28 17.37
C ILE A 473 -8.09 -21.37 16.27
N THR A 474 -7.78 -21.97 15.12
CA THR A 474 -7.40 -21.22 13.92
C THR A 474 -8.62 -20.99 13.01
N ALA A 475 -8.53 -20.01 12.16
CA ALA A 475 -9.47 -19.76 11.07
C ALA A 475 -8.80 -20.05 9.72
N ASP A 476 -9.60 -20.49 8.75
CA ASP A 476 -9.19 -20.64 7.35
C ASP A 476 -9.04 -19.27 6.68
N GLN A 477 -8.19 -18.45 7.30
CA GLN A 477 -7.85 -17.08 6.88
C GLN A 477 -6.42 -17.06 6.35
N TYR A 478 -6.17 -16.19 5.39
CA TYR A 478 -4.89 -16.09 4.72
C TYR A 478 -4.61 -14.68 4.23
N ASP A 479 -3.33 -14.28 4.31
CA ASP A 479 -2.83 -13.02 3.76
C ASP A 479 -1.79 -13.29 2.69
N LEU A 480 -1.85 -12.53 1.59
CA LEU A 480 -0.78 -12.50 0.59
C LEU A 480 0.18 -11.36 0.93
N VAL A 481 1.43 -11.70 1.14
CA VAL A 481 2.50 -10.75 1.46
C VAL A 481 3.52 -10.71 0.33
N CYS A 482 3.97 -9.52 -0.03
CA CYS A 482 5.09 -9.30 -0.93
C CYS A 482 6.04 -8.26 -0.34
N ASN A 483 7.32 -8.62 -0.19
CA ASN A 483 8.36 -7.68 0.26
C ASN A 483 8.03 -6.98 1.59
N GLY A 484 7.41 -7.68 2.52
CA GLY A 484 7.03 -7.11 3.82
C GLY A 484 5.79 -6.21 3.80
N VAL A 485 5.06 -6.20 2.70
CA VAL A 485 3.79 -5.49 2.53
C VAL A 485 2.66 -6.52 2.39
N GLU A 486 1.65 -6.41 3.24
CA GLU A 486 0.39 -7.14 3.07
C GLU A 486 -0.33 -6.60 1.84
N LEU A 487 -0.30 -7.36 0.76
CA LEU A 487 -1.04 -7.01 -0.45
C LEU A 487 -2.52 -7.28 -0.30
N SER A 488 -2.88 -8.32 0.44
CA SER A 488 -4.26 -8.79 0.51
C SER A 488 -4.52 -9.65 1.71
N SER A 489 -5.75 -9.58 2.22
CA SER A 489 -6.31 -10.48 3.21
C SER A 489 -7.55 -11.19 2.65
N GLY A 490 -7.74 -12.46 2.99
CA GLY A 490 -8.84 -13.27 2.54
C GLY A 490 -9.18 -14.40 3.50
N ALA A 491 -10.27 -15.12 3.21
CA ALA A 491 -10.67 -16.29 3.99
C ALA A 491 -11.57 -17.23 3.18
N VAL A 492 -11.61 -18.50 3.58
CA VAL A 492 -12.78 -19.35 3.36
C VAL A 492 -13.87 -18.85 4.30
N ARG A 493 -15.06 -18.61 3.77
CA ARG A 493 -16.12 -17.95 4.52
C ARG A 493 -16.94 -18.94 5.35
N ASN A 494 -17.30 -18.49 6.54
CA ASN A 494 -18.27 -19.19 7.35
C ASN A 494 -19.68 -18.95 6.75
N HIS A 495 -20.16 -19.93 5.99
CA HIS A 495 -21.42 -19.87 5.24
C HIS A 495 -22.54 -20.68 5.88
N ASP A 496 -22.24 -21.36 6.98
CA ASP A 496 -23.19 -22.19 7.74
C ASP A 496 -23.75 -21.37 8.91
N PRO A 497 -25.10 -21.18 8.98
CA PRO A 497 -25.72 -20.41 10.07
C PRO A 497 -25.45 -20.98 11.46
N GLU A 498 -25.35 -22.30 11.62
CA GLU A 498 -25.10 -22.95 12.92
C GLU A 498 -23.67 -22.66 13.40
N ILE A 499 -22.69 -22.82 12.50
CA ILE A 499 -21.29 -22.50 12.80
C ILE A 499 -21.14 -20.99 13.07
N MET A 500 -21.83 -20.15 12.30
CA MET A 500 -21.78 -18.70 12.48
C MET A 500 -22.31 -18.30 13.86
N ILE A 501 -23.48 -18.78 14.25
CA ILE A 501 -24.05 -18.50 15.57
C ILE A 501 -23.08 -18.95 16.66
N LYS A 502 -22.59 -20.21 16.58
CA LYS A 502 -21.69 -20.77 17.59
C LYS A 502 -20.38 -19.97 17.70
N ALA A 503 -19.80 -19.55 16.58
CA ALA A 503 -18.60 -18.73 16.58
C ALA A 503 -18.81 -17.37 17.27
N PHE A 504 -19.96 -16.73 17.06
CA PHE A 504 -20.32 -15.46 17.71
C PHE A 504 -20.70 -15.64 19.18
N GLU A 505 -21.33 -16.77 19.57
CA GLU A 505 -21.59 -17.10 20.98
C GLU A 505 -20.30 -17.18 21.82
N MET A 506 -19.18 -17.65 21.23
CA MET A 506 -17.89 -17.67 21.92
C MET A 506 -17.43 -16.29 22.35
N VAL A 507 -17.78 -15.24 21.62
CA VAL A 507 -17.52 -13.84 21.95
C VAL A 507 -18.75 -13.13 22.56
N ARG A 508 -19.69 -13.88 23.12
CA ARG A 508 -20.90 -13.41 23.84
C ARG A 508 -21.92 -12.68 22.98
N LEU A 509 -21.91 -12.91 21.67
CA LEU A 509 -22.93 -12.41 20.75
C LEU A 509 -23.84 -13.57 20.35
N GLY A 510 -25.09 -13.56 20.83
CA GLY A 510 -26.04 -14.61 20.54
C GLY A 510 -26.68 -14.49 19.15
N GLU A 511 -27.53 -15.47 18.80
CA GLU A 511 -28.25 -15.54 17.52
C GLU A 511 -29.02 -14.24 17.19
N GLU A 512 -29.66 -13.62 18.18
CA GLU A 512 -30.40 -12.36 17.98
C GLU A 512 -29.46 -11.19 17.64
N ASP A 513 -28.23 -11.19 18.18
CA ASP A 513 -27.23 -10.17 17.85
C ASP A 513 -26.75 -10.35 16.40
N VAL A 514 -26.52 -11.58 15.98
CA VAL A 514 -26.15 -11.94 14.60
C VAL A 514 -27.25 -11.51 13.62
N LYS A 515 -28.51 -11.85 13.90
CA LYS A 515 -29.65 -11.46 13.10
C LYS A 515 -29.83 -9.94 13.00
N LYS A 516 -29.54 -9.22 14.08
CA LYS A 516 -29.65 -7.76 14.12
C LYS A 516 -28.50 -7.07 13.37
N LYS A 517 -27.28 -7.56 13.54
CA LYS A 517 -26.09 -6.97 12.92
C LYS A 517 -25.93 -7.32 11.46
N PHE A 518 -26.28 -8.57 11.06
CA PHE A 518 -26.08 -9.13 9.71
C PHE A 518 -27.35 -9.78 9.14
N PRO A 519 -28.49 -9.09 9.13
CA PRO A 519 -29.76 -9.71 8.77
C PRO A 519 -29.79 -10.30 7.36
N ALA A 520 -29.17 -9.62 6.39
CA ALA A 520 -29.14 -10.08 5.01
C ALA A 520 -28.30 -11.34 4.85
N MET A 521 -27.12 -11.41 5.44
CA MET A 521 -26.22 -12.57 5.38
C MET A 521 -26.83 -13.77 6.10
N TYR A 522 -27.29 -13.58 7.34
CA TYR A 522 -27.91 -14.65 8.11
C TYR A 522 -29.09 -15.27 7.35
N ASN A 523 -30.01 -14.45 6.85
CA ASN A 523 -31.15 -14.93 6.08
C ASN A 523 -30.70 -15.65 4.79
N ALA A 524 -29.74 -15.10 4.05
CA ALA A 524 -29.24 -15.71 2.83
C ALA A 524 -28.63 -17.09 3.09
N PHE A 525 -27.86 -17.24 4.14
CA PHE A 525 -27.24 -18.52 4.50
C PHE A 525 -28.27 -19.56 4.92
N CYS A 526 -29.36 -19.15 5.57
CA CYS A 526 -30.50 -20.04 5.88
C CYS A 526 -31.21 -20.59 4.61
N TYR A 527 -31.05 -19.97 3.45
CA TYR A 527 -31.56 -20.47 2.17
C TYR A 527 -30.57 -21.37 1.40
N GLY A 528 -29.45 -21.73 2.00
CA GLY A 528 -28.46 -22.64 1.43
C GLY A 528 -27.36 -21.93 0.65
N ALA A 529 -26.48 -21.26 1.34
CA ALA A 529 -25.28 -20.68 0.75
C ALA A 529 -24.27 -21.78 0.35
N PRO A 530 -23.61 -21.66 -0.81
CA PRO A 530 -22.52 -22.55 -1.17
C PRO A 530 -21.29 -22.29 -0.26
N PRO A 531 -20.37 -23.27 -0.07
CA PRO A 531 -19.03 -22.96 0.39
C PRO A 531 -18.42 -21.92 -0.54
N HIS A 532 -17.77 -20.89 0.01
CA HIS A 532 -17.15 -19.84 -0.81
C HIS A 532 -15.94 -19.24 -0.14
N ALA A 533 -15.04 -18.70 -0.95
CA ALA A 533 -13.79 -18.15 -0.52
C ALA A 533 -13.40 -16.95 -1.37
N GLY A 534 -12.69 -16.00 -0.80
CA GLY A 534 -12.28 -14.81 -1.53
C GLY A 534 -11.16 -14.05 -0.85
N ILE A 535 -10.69 -13.02 -1.55
CA ILE A 535 -9.58 -12.18 -1.13
C ILE A 535 -9.70 -10.80 -1.78
N ALA A 536 -9.00 -9.80 -1.27
CA ALA A 536 -9.12 -8.43 -1.77
C ALA A 536 -7.74 -7.71 -1.86
N PRO A 537 -6.91 -8.01 -2.88
CA PRO A 537 -5.64 -7.31 -3.10
C PRO A 537 -5.79 -5.80 -3.25
N GLY A 538 -5.01 -5.04 -2.47
CA GLY A 538 -4.97 -3.58 -2.53
C GLY A 538 -4.28 -3.07 -3.79
N VAL A 539 -5.03 -2.42 -4.69
CA VAL A 539 -4.50 -1.89 -5.96
C VAL A 539 -3.41 -0.85 -5.68
N ASP A 540 -3.64 0.04 -4.73
CA ASP A 540 -2.70 1.11 -4.39
C ASP A 540 -1.37 0.56 -3.88
N ARG A 541 -1.41 -0.47 -3.02
CA ARG A 541 -0.21 -1.15 -2.51
C ARG A 541 0.56 -1.88 -3.62
N MET A 542 -0.14 -2.57 -4.53
CA MET A 542 0.50 -3.21 -5.68
C MET A 542 1.22 -2.20 -6.56
N VAL A 543 0.56 -1.08 -6.90
CA VAL A 543 1.17 -0.05 -7.75
C VAL A 543 2.34 0.64 -7.03
N MET A 544 2.26 0.87 -5.72
CA MET A 544 3.35 1.39 -4.90
C MET A 544 4.60 0.48 -4.99
N LEU A 545 4.43 -0.84 -4.83
CA LEU A 545 5.54 -1.78 -4.97
C LEU A 545 6.11 -1.80 -6.39
N LEU A 546 5.26 -1.81 -7.42
CA LEU A 546 5.67 -1.85 -8.82
C LEU A 546 6.43 -0.59 -9.25
N SER A 547 6.04 0.57 -8.72
CA SER A 547 6.71 1.85 -8.98
C SER A 547 7.97 2.09 -8.13
N GLY A 548 8.18 1.28 -7.08
CA GLY A 548 9.26 1.48 -6.11
C GLY A 548 9.08 2.69 -5.20
N GLU A 549 7.85 3.19 -5.05
CA GLU A 549 7.52 4.32 -4.17
C GLU A 549 7.33 3.85 -2.72
N GLU A 550 7.64 4.74 -1.77
CA GLU A 550 7.52 4.47 -0.34
C GLU A 550 6.14 4.85 0.23
N SER A 551 5.31 5.55 -0.56
CA SER A 551 3.98 5.99 -0.16
C SER A 551 2.96 5.79 -1.27
N ILE A 552 1.78 5.25 -0.90
CA ILE A 552 0.66 5.12 -1.85
C ILE A 552 0.14 6.46 -2.38
N ARG A 553 0.39 7.58 -1.69
CA ARG A 553 0.02 8.91 -2.18
C ARG A 553 0.73 9.31 -3.47
N GLU A 554 1.89 8.73 -3.74
CA GLU A 554 2.61 8.96 -5.01
C GLU A 554 1.95 8.24 -6.21
N VAL A 555 1.12 7.23 -5.98
CA VAL A 555 0.44 6.45 -7.03
C VAL A 555 -1.07 6.74 -7.14
N ILE A 556 -1.57 7.70 -6.38
CA ILE A 556 -2.96 8.21 -6.44
C ILE A 556 -2.95 9.58 -7.11
N ALA A 557 -3.86 9.80 -8.07
CA ALA A 557 -3.91 11.06 -8.83
C ALA A 557 -4.17 12.28 -7.94
N PHE A 558 -5.16 12.18 -7.05
CA PHE A 558 -5.56 13.24 -6.12
C PHE A 558 -5.70 12.66 -4.70
N PRO A 559 -4.59 12.41 -4.01
CA PRO A 559 -4.63 11.83 -2.67
C PRO A 559 -4.97 12.89 -1.62
N MET A 560 -5.60 12.46 -0.53
CA MET A 560 -5.65 13.25 0.71
C MET A 560 -4.27 13.33 1.36
N ASN A 561 -4.05 14.37 2.17
CA ASN A 561 -2.89 14.45 3.04
C ASN A 561 -3.02 13.48 4.24
N LYS A 562 -1.97 13.41 5.08
CA LYS A 562 -1.96 12.56 6.28
C LYS A 562 -3.05 12.89 7.32
N ASN A 563 -3.65 14.08 7.24
CA ASN A 563 -4.72 14.53 8.13
C ASN A 563 -6.12 14.34 7.52
N ALA A 564 -6.27 13.48 6.50
CA ALA A 564 -7.52 13.23 5.79
C ALA A 564 -8.14 14.49 5.15
N GLN A 565 -7.30 15.37 4.59
CA GLN A 565 -7.75 16.58 3.91
C GLN A 565 -7.35 16.57 2.44
N ASP A 566 -8.28 16.91 1.55
CA ASP A 566 -7.99 17.33 0.19
C ASP A 566 -7.74 18.84 0.17
N ILE A 567 -6.48 19.23 0.20
CA ILE A 567 -6.07 20.65 0.26
C ILE A 567 -6.44 21.40 -1.02
N MET A 568 -6.43 20.73 -2.17
CA MET A 568 -6.72 21.36 -3.45
C MET A 568 -8.21 21.70 -3.58
N MET A 569 -9.09 20.78 -3.19
CA MET A 569 -10.55 20.94 -3.25
C MET A 569 -11.13 21.57 -1.98
N GLY A 570 -10.33 21.67 -0.90
CA GLY A 570 -10.77 22.22 0.38
C GLY A 570 -11.75 21.28 1.10
N ALA A 571 -11.53 19.98 1.04
CA ALA A 571 -12.34 18.99 1.76
C ALA A 571 -11.57 18.44 2.99
N PRO A 572 -12.26 18.19 4.13
CA PRO A 572 -13.65 18.51 4.41
C PRO A 572 -13.90 20.01 4.54
N SER A 573 -15.13 20.46 4.24
CA SER A 573 -15.53 21.86 4.30
C SER A 573 -16.82 22.02 5.10
N THR A 574 -17.08 23.25 5.55
CA THR A 574 -18.36 23.61 6.16
C THR A 574 -19.48 23.55 5.13
N VAL A 575 -20.69 23.32 5.61
CA VAL A 575 -21.92 23.31 4.80
C VAL A 575 -22.84 24.44 5.23
N GLU A 576 -23.74 24.86 4.34
CA GLU A 576 -24.72 25.91 4.64
C GLU A 576 -25.76 25.42 5.66
N GLN A 577 -26.24 26.33 6.52
CA GLN A 577 -27.27 26.00 7.52
C GLN A 577 -28.53 25.37 6.88
N LYS A 578 -28.93 25.83 5.70
CA LYS A 578 -30.05 25.25 4.95
C LYS A 578 -29.86 23.76 4.66
N GLN A 579 -28.63 23.31 4.35
CA GLN A 579 -28.32 21.92 4.10
C GLN A 579 -28.46 21.08 5.40
N LEU A 580 -28.01 21.65 6.54
CA LEU A 580 -28.19 21.00 7.85
C LEU A 580 -29.66 20.89 8.22
N ASP A 581 -30.44 21.95 8.01
CA ASP A 581 -31.89 21.98 8.29
C ASP A 581 -32.63 20.94 7.43
N GLU A 582 -32.31 20.82 6.13
CA GLU A 582 -32.88 19.81 5.22
C GLU A 582 -32.53 18.36 5.62
N LEU A 583 -31.41 18.17 6.32
CA LEU A 583 -30.96 16.88 6.83
C LEU A 583 -31.44 16.61 8.25
N HIS A 584 -32.08 17.58 8.91
CA HIS A 584 -32.48 17.54 10.34
C HIS A 584 -31.28 17.26 11.26
N ILE A 585 -30.13 17.92 11.00
CA ILE A 585 -28.88 17.78 11.76
C ILE A 585 -28.55 19.11 12.42
N ALA A 586 -28.10 19.07 13.67
CA ALA A 586 -27.52 20.19 14.37
C ALA A 586 -26.07 19.89 14.75
N LEU A 587 -25.20 20.88 14.59
CA LEU A 587 -23.83 20.81 15.11
C LEU A 587 -23.87 21.12 16.61
N VAL A 588 -23.23 20.30 17.43
CA VAL A 588 -23.12 20.46 18.87
C VAL A 588 -21.67 20.67 19.28
N GLY A 589 -21.43 21.61 20.19
CA GLY A 589 -20.08 21.97 20.66
C GLY A 589 -19.55 23.26 20.04
N GLU A 590 -18.47 23.79 20.62
CA GLU A 590 -17.72 24.90 20.03
C GLU A 590 -16.90 24.37 18.85
N LEU A 591 -17.18 24.87 17.66
CA LEU A 591 -16.38 24.57 16.47
C LEU A 591 -15.11 25.42 16.58
N GLU A 592 -14.02 24.84 17.03
CA GLU A 592 -12.72 25.48 16.89
C GLU A 592 -12.33 25.50 15.41
N ASP A 593 -12.17 26.68 14.85
CA ASP A 593 -11.46 26.86 13.57
C ASP A 593 -9.98 26.49 13.78
N LYS A 594 -9.63 25.23 13.49
CA LYS A 594 -8.26 24.74 13.51
C LYS A 594 -7.58 24.92 12.18
#